data_af89577a743782da814637b737f6f747
#
_entry.id   af89577a743782da814637b737f6f747
#
_cell.length_a   1.000
_cell.length_b   1.000
_cell.length_c   1.000
_cell.angle_alpha   90.00
_cell.angle_beta   90.00
_cell.angle_gamma   90.00
#
_symmetry.space_group_name_H-M   'P 1'
#
loop_
_entity.id
_entity.type
_entity.pdbx_description
1 polymer ?
#
loop_
_entity_poly.entity_id
_entity_poly.type
_entity_poly.pdbx_seq_one_letter_code
_entity_poly.pdbx_strand_id
1 'polypeptide(L)'
;MYKYFFLLLSLTKGISANLEEKTLIDYLLTNHNPDVRPILNYDEPVEVQLGLAVQTIESFDQMEETITLNIWQRMNWVDETLNWDSSISNLTVITLDPSDIWTPDLELLNAATKPIIYTLEGGLYLNND
;
A
#
# COMPACT_ATOMS: atom_id res chain seq x y z
N MET A 1 -45.07 5.21 2.44
CA MET A 1 -44.41 4.75 3.69
C MET A 1 -43.29 3.73 3.49
N TYR A 2 -43.22 3.04 2.33
CA TYR A 2 -42.16 2.04 2.06
C TYR A 2 -40.84 2.61 1.53
N LYS A 3 -40.80 3.83 1.00
CA LYS A 3 -39.61 4.45 0.41
C LYS A 3 -38.53 4.84 1.46
N TYR A 4 -38.95 5.16 2.68
CA TYR A 4 -38.06 5.56 3.76
C TYR A 4 -37.42 4.37 4.48
N PHE A 5 -38.12 3.22 4.51
CA PHE A 5 -37.58 2.00 5.14
C PHE A 5 -36.42 1.38 4.34
N PHE A 6 -36.48 1.47 3.00
CA PHE A 6 -35.42 0.97 2.12
C PHE A 6 -34.14 1.85 2.18
N LEU A 7 -34.33 3.16 2.38
CA LEU A 7 -33.20 4.09 2.52
C LEU A 7 -32.47 3.91 3.87
N LEU A 8 -33.19 3.59 4.94
CA LEU A 8 -32.60 3.32 6.24
C LEU A 8 -31.79 2.01 6.25
N LEU A 9 -32.23 0.99 5.50
CA LEU A 9 -31.51 -0.29 5.41
C LEU A 9 -30.20 -0.18 4.61
N SER A 10 -30.17 0.69 3.60
CA SER A 10 -28.94 0.95 2.82
C SER A 10 -27.91 1.78 3.60
N LEU A 11 -28.36 2.69 4.45
CA LEU A 11 -27.50 3.49 5.34
C LEU A 11 -26.88 2.63 6.44
N THR A 12 -27.61 1.68 7.00
CA THR A 12 -27.07 0.78 8.04
C THR A 12 -26.01 -0.18 7.51
N LYS A 13 -26.13 -0.65 6.26
CA LYS A 13 -25.10 -1.50 5.64
C LYS A 13 -23.81 -0.74 5.36
N GLY A 14 -23.88 0.49 4.88
CA GLY A 14 -22.69 1.31 4.64
C GLY A 14 -21.96 1.70 5.92
N ILE A 15 -22.67 2.01 6.98
CA ILE A 15 -22.09 2.34 8.30
C ILE A 15 -21.45 1.09 8.93
N SER A 16 -22.07 -0.09 8.77
CA SER A 16 -21.55 -1.34 9.31
C SER A 16 -20.24 -1.76 8.62
N ALA A 17 -20.17 -1.66 7.29
CA ALA A 17 -18.95 -2.01 6.54
C ALA A 17 -17.78 -1.09 6.89
N ASN A 18 -18.01 0.21 7.02
CA ASN A 18 -16.98 1.18 7.43
C ASN A 18 -16.49 0.93 8.87
N LEU A 19 -17.39 0.52 9.76
CA LEU A 19 -17.02 0.19 11.14
C LEU A 19 -16.21 -1.12 11.21
N GLU A 20 -16.54 -2.12 10.39
CA GLU A 20 -15.79 -3.39 10.31
C GLU A 20 -14.36 -3.14 9.83
N GLU A 21 -14.18 -2.40 8.73
CA GLU A 21 -12.87 -2.03 8.19
C GLU A 21 -12.05 -1.25 9.22
N LYS A 22 -12.65 -0.24 9.86
CA LYS A 22 -12.00 0.54 10.91
C LYS A 22 -11.54 -0.35 12.07
N THR A 23 -12.41 -1.24 12.54
CA THR A 23 -12.09 -2.14 13.67
C THR A 23 -10.95 -3.09 13.30
N LEU A 24 -10.94 -3.60 12.06
CA LEU A 24 -9.86 -4.44 11.56
C LEU A 24 -8.53 -3.68 11.48
N ILE A 25 -8.54 -2.45 10.95
CA ILE A 25 -7.35 -1.60 10.88
C ILE A 25 -6.83 -1.30 12.29
N ASP A 26 -7.69 -0.87 13.21
CA ASP A 26 -7.32 -0.61 14.61
C ASP A 26 -6.70 -1.87 15.27
N TYR A 27 -7.24 -3.07 14.99
CA TYR A 27 -6.71 -4.35 15.48
C TYR A 27 -5.31 -4.64 14.92
N LEU A 28 -5.13 -4.53 13.60
CA LEU A 28 -3.87 -4.83 12.92
C LEU A 28 -2.74 -3.87 13.35
N LEU A 29 -3.06 -2.59 13.51
CA LEU A 29 -2.07 -1.55 13.83
C LEU A 29 -1.77 -1.42 15.33
N THR A 30 -2.54 -2.05 16.22
CA THR A 30 -2.39 -1.89 17.69
C THR A 30 -0.96 -2.22 18.18
N ASN A 31 -0.32 -3.24 17.61
CA ASN A 31 1.05 -3.65 17.97
C ASN A 31 2.02 -3.59 16.80
N HIS A 32 1.62 -2.94 15.72
CA HIS A 32 2.45 -2.79 14.54
C HIS A 32 3.43 -1.62 14.72
N ASN A 33 4.65 -1.80 14.20
CA ASN A 33 5.66 -0.74 14.17
C ASN A 33 6.21 -0.62 12.74
N PRO A 34 5.96 0.51 12.04
CA PRO A 34 6.40 0.72 10.66
C PRO A 34 7.93 0.77 10.49
N ASP A 35 8.69 0.98 11.57
CA ASP A 35 10.15 0.98 11.53
C ASP A 35 10.77 -0.43 11.58
N VAL A 36 9.95 -1.47 11.79
CA VAL A 36 10.39 -2.86 11.91
C VAL A 36 10.04 -3.63 10.65
N ARG A 37 11.01 -4.41 10.13
CA ARG A 37 10.78 -5.26 8.96
C ARG A 37 9.64 -6.26 9.20
N PRO A 38 8.75 -6.47 8.21
CA PRO A 38 7.51 -7.24 8.36
C PRO A 38 7.75 -8.76 8.23
N ILE A 39 8.69 -9.33 8.97
CA ILE A 39 9.06 -10.75 8.96
C ILE A 39 9.09 -11.30 10.38
N LEU A 40 8.66 -12.54 10.54
CA LEU A 40 8.69 -13.24 11.84
C LEU A 40 10.08 -13.79 12.15
N ASN A 41 10.81 -14.24 11.14
CA ASN A 41 12.19 -14.69 11.27
C ASN A 41 13.16 -13.60 10.82
N TYR A 42 13.79 -12.90 11.76
CA TYR A 42 14.71 -11.77 11.47
C TYR A 42 15.99 -12.16 10.75
N ASP A 43 16.33 -13.45 10.66
CA ASP A 43 17.49 -13.95 9.88
C ASP A 43 17.15 -14.03 8.37
N GLU A 44 15.90 -13.92 7.99
CA GLU A 44 15.46 -13.93 6.60
C GLU A 44 15.36 -12.50 6.03
N PRO A 45 15.61 -12.31 4.74
CA PRO A 45 15.38 -11.04 4.07
C PRO A 45 13.90 -10.86 3.74
N VAL A 46 13.43 -9.60 3.68
CA VAL A 46 12.16 -9.30 3.04
C VAL A 46 12.36 -9.38 1.52
N GLU A 47 11.60 -10.25 0.87
CA GLU A 47 11.59 -10.32 -0.59
C GLU A 47 10.69 -9.24 -1.18
N VAL A 48 11.24 -8.35 -2.00
CA VAL A 48 10.49 -7.28 -2.66
C VAL A 48 10.50 -7.49 -4.17
N GLN A 49 9.33 -7.62 -4.75
CA GLN A 49 9.17 -7.66 -6.20
C GLN A 49 9.03 -6.24 -6.75
N LEU A 50 9.99 -5.82 -7.55
CA LEU A 50 10.01 -4.50 -8.18
C LEU A 50 9.57 -4.58 -9.64
N GLY A 51 8.56 -3.82 -10.00
CA GLY A 51 8.11 -3.59 -11.37
C GLY A 51 8.33 -2.14 -11.79
N LEU A 52 8.91 -1.93 -12.96
CA LEU A 52 9.09 -0.60 -13.56
C LEU A 52 8.40 -0.55 -14.93
N ALA A 53 7.57 0.45 -15.15
CA ALA A 53 6.93 0.69 -16.45
C ALA A 53 7.24 2.10 -16.94
N VAL A 54 8.02 2.19 -18.01
CA VAL A 54 8.33 3.47 -18.65
C VAL A 54 7.07 4.02 -19.32
N GLN A 55 6.67 5.22 -18.93
CA GLN A 55 5.52 5.92 -19.50
C GLN A 55 5.96 6.86 -20.62
N THR A 56 7.01 7.63 -20.38
CA THR A 56 7.50 8.64 -21.33
C THR A 56 9.00 8.83 -21.18
N ILE A 57 9.68 9.06 -22.29
CA ILE A 57 11.04 9.60 -22.31
C ILE A 57 10.89 11.12 -22.45
N GLU A 58 11.29 11.86 -21.42
CA GLU A 58 11.17 13.32 -21.41
C GLU A 58 12.33 13.99 -22.12
N SER A 59 13.55 13.50 -21.88
CA SER A 59 14.75 14.03 -22.51
C SER A 59 15.85 12.98 -22.62
N PHE A 60 16.69 13.19 -23.61
CA PHE A 60 17.93 12.45 -23.79
C PHE A 60 19.05 13.47 -24.08
N ASP A 61 20.03 13.55 -23.21
CA ASP A 61 21.19 14.42 -23.37
C ASP A 61 22.43 13.59 -23.61
N GLN A 62 22.96 13.64 -24.83
CA GLN A 62 24.13 12.87 -25.23
C GLN A 62 25.42 13.47 -24.66
N MET A 63 25.46 14.77 -24.39
CA MET A 63 26.67 15.43 -23.87
C MET A 63 26.85 15.15 -22.39
N GLU A 64 25.73 15.16 -21.65
CA GLU A 64 25.70 14.87 -20.21
C GLU A 64 25.51 13.36 -19.92
N GLU A 65 25.37 12.54 -20.98
CA GLU A 65 25.12 11.09 -20.88
C GLU A 65 23.92 10.76 -19.98
N THR A 66 22.86 11.60 -20.05
CA THR A 66 21.67 11.46 -19.20
C THR A 66 20.42 11.19 -20.00
N ILE A 67 19.52 10.44 -19.37
CA ILE A 67 18.16 10.21 -19.84
C ILE A 67 17.16 10.54 -18.72
N THR A 68 16.12 11.31 -19.05
CA THR A 68 15.03 11.61 -18.13
C THR A 68 13.80 10.81 -18.54
N LEU A 69 13.31 10.00 -17.62
CA LEU A 69 12.17 9.11 -17.83
C LEU A 69 11.07 9.40 -16.82
N ASN A 70 9.83 9.29 -17.29
CA ASN A 70 8.67 9.16 -16.45
C ASN A 70 8.35 7.67 -16.32
N ILE A 71 8.35 7.13 -15.09
CA ILE A 71 8.15 5.72 -14.84
C ILE A 71 7.06 5.51 -13.78
N TRP A 72 6.31 4.43 -13.92
CA TRP A 72 5.54 3.87 -12.82
C TRP A 72 6.35 2.80 -12.12
N GLN A 73 6.53 2.98 -10.83
CA GLN A 73 7.16 2.00 -9.96
C GLN A 73 6.06 1.24 -9.21
N ARG A 74 6.17 -0.08 -9.20
CA ARG A 74 5.30 -0.98 -8.42
C ARG A 74 6.19 -1.81 -7.52
N MET A 75 5.76 -1.98 -6.28
CA MET A 75 6.42 -2.84 -5.31
C MET A 75 5.39 -3.76 -4.69
N ASN A 76 5.73 -5.05 -4.60
CA ASN A 76 4.95 -6.03 -3.88
C ASN A 76 5.87 -6.76 -2.89
N TRP A 77 5.41 -6.96 -1.70
CA TRP A 77 6.11 -7.74 -0.65
C TRP A 77 5.07 -8.43 0.23
N VAL A 78 5.52 -9.37 1.02
CA VAL A 78 4.69 -10.04 2.03
C VAL A 78 4.96 -9.40 3.38
N ASP A 79 3.91 -9.02 4.09
CA ASP A 79 3.97 -8.62 5.49
C ASP A 79 3.42 -9.76 6.35
N GLU A 80 4.31 -10.50 7.01
CA GLU A 80 3.92 -11.65 7.86
C GLU A 80 3.27 -11.22 9.18
N THR A 81 3.34 -9.94 9.52
CA THR A 81 2.82 -9.40 10.79
C THR A 81 1.40 -8.87 10.66
N LEU A 82 0.98 -8.50 9.46
CA LEU A 82 -0.35 -7.95 9.17
C LEU A 82 -1.23 -9.01 8.49
N ASN A 83 -1.73 -9.95 9.27
CA ASN A 83 -2.64 -10.99 8.80
C ASN A 83 -3.87 -11.10 9.70
N TRP A 84 -4.98 -11.55 9.14
CA TRP A 84 -6.22 -11.83 9.87
C TRP A 84 -6.96 -13.01 9.25
N ASP A 85 -7.80 -13.64 10.01
CA ASP A 85 -8.67 -14.71 9.54
C ASP A 85 -10.16 -14.31 9.60
N SER A 86 -11.02 -15.18 9.09
CA SER A 86 -12.46 -14.93 9.01
C SER A 86 -13.17 -14.84 10.37
N SER A 87 -12.49 -15.21 11.49
CA SER A 87 -13.03 -15.02 12.84
C SER A 87 -12.91 -13.56 13.28
N ILE A 88 -11.96 -12.80 12.70
CA ILE A 88 -11.71 -11.39 12.98
C ILE A 88 -12.52 -10.51 12.01
N SER A 89 -12.39 -10.75 10.71
CA SER A 89 -13.16 -10.05 9.68
C SER A 89 -13.27 -10.88 8.40
N ASN A 90 -14.37 -10.70 7.67
CA ASN A 90 -14.58 -11.29 6.35
C ASN A 90 -14.07 -10.40 5.20
N LEU A 91 -13.46 -9.26 5.52
CA LEU A 91 -12.82 -8.42 4.52
C LEU A 91 -11.58 -9.13 3.97
N THR A 92 -11.42 -9.12 2.65
CA THR A 92 -10.26 -9.72 1.96
C THR A 92 -9.24 -8.68 1.54
N VAL A 93 -9.64 -7.41 1.49
CA VAL A 93 -8.79 -6.29 1.08
C VAL A 93 -9.10 -5.09 1.95
N ILE A 94 -8.07 -4.42 2.43
CA ILE A 94 -8.15 -3.12 3.11
C ILE A 94 -7.14 -2.16 2.52
N THR A 95 -7.35 -0.87 2.74
CA THR A 95 -6.43 0.19 2.31
C THR A 95 -5.81 0.83 3.54
N LEU A 96 -4.47 0.90 3.57
CA LEU A 96 -3.70 1.50 4.65
C LEU A 96 -2.90 2.69 4.16
N ASP A 97 -2.63 3.65 5.05
CA ASP A 97 -1.69 4.71 4.76
C ASP A 97 -0.25 4.13 4.74
N PRO A 98 0.58 4.47 3.74
CA PRO A 98 1.97 4.02 3.69
C PRO A 98 2.80 4.39 4.92
N SER A 99 2.43 5.44 5.66
CA SER A 99 3.10 5.87 6.89
C SER A 99 2.81 4.97 8.09
N ASP A 100 1.73 4.17 8.04
CA ASP A 100 1.31 3.32 9.14
C ASP A 100 1.97 1.94 9.12
N ILE A 101 2.59 1.56 7.99
CA ILE A 101 3.22 0.26 7.83
C ILE A 101 4.64 0.40 7.25
N TRP A 102 5.43 -0.66 7.43
CA TRP A 102 6.75 -0.73 6.81
C TRP A 102 6.64 -0.72 5.28
N THR A 103 7.48 0.06 4.64
CA THR A 103 7.58 0.12 3.17
C THR A 103 9.03 -0.04 2.74
N PRO A 104 9.30 -0.75 1.62
CA PRO A 104 10.66 -0.88 1.09
C PRO A 104 11.26 0.48 0.76
N ASP A 105 12.47 0.71 1.25
CA ASP A 105 13.27 1.90 0.94
C ASP A 105 14.15 1.62 -0.29
N LEU A 106 13.83 2.25 -1.41
CA LEU A 106 14.53 2.08 -2.67
C LEU A 106 15.12 3.40 -3.15
N GLU A 107 16.40 3.37 -3.45
CA GLU A 107 17.14 4.53 -3.97
C GLU A 107 17.78 4.22 -5.33
N LEU A 108 17.72 5.20 -6.25
CA LEU A 108 18.43 5.14 -7.53
C LEU A 108 19.85 5.70 -7.34
N LEU A 109 20.84 4.80 -7.25
CA LEU A 109 22.23 5.16 -6.92
C LEU A 109 22.92 6.03 -7.99
N ASN A 110 22.54 5.91 -9.25
CA ASN A 110 23.14 6.65 -10.38
C ASN A 110 22.24 7.76 -10.91
N ALA A 111 21.39 8.34 -10.08
CA ALA A 111 20.56 9.46 -10.45
C ALA A 111 21.43 10.71 -10.73
N ALA A 112 21.29 11.31 -11.92
CA ALA A 112 21.96 12.57 -12.27
C ALA A 112 21.39 13.75 -11.45
N THR A 113 20.11 13.69 -11.08
CA THR A 113 19.43 14.64 -10.21
C THR A 113 18.54 13.90 -9.22
N LYS A 114 18.19 14.57 -8.12
CA LYS A 114 17.24 13.97 -7.17
C LYS A 114 15.92 13.64 -7.86
N PRO A 115 15.44 12.39 -7.82
CA PRO A 115 14.16 12.02 -8.42
C PRO A 115 13.01 12.85 -7.84
N ILE A 116 12.08 13.26 -8.69
CA ILE A 116 10.82 13.85 -8.25
C ILE A 116 9.83 12.69 -8.13
N ILE A 117 9.47 12.37 -6.90
CA ILE A 117 8.50 11.31 -6.61
C ILE A 117 7.13 11.96 -6.50
N TYR A 118 6.25 11.65 -7.45
CA TYR A 118 4.83 11.95 -7.34
C TYR A 118 4.16 10.73 -6.70
N THR A 119 3.96 10.78 -5.40
CA THR A 119 3.12 9.78 -4.74
C THR A 119 1.69 10.07 -5.17
N LEU A 120 1.06 9.13 -5.88
CA LEU A 120 -0.38 9.18 -6.04
C LEU A 120 -0.97 9.10 -4.63
N GLU A 121 -1.90 10.00 -4.31
CA GLU A 121 -2.71 9.92 -3.10
C GLU A 121 -3.56 8.64 -3.20
N GLY A 122 -3.02 7.55 -2.75
CA GLY A 122 -3.64 6.23 -2.76
C GLY A 122 -2.93 5.37 -1.72
N GLY A 123 -3.70 4.73 -0.87
CA GLY A 123 -3.17 3.85 0.15
C GLY A 123 -2.56 2.57 -0.44
N LEU A 124 -1.87 1.84 0.38
CA LEU A 124 -1.43 0.48 0.09
C LEU A 124 -2.61 -0.47 0.25
N TYR A 125 -2.69 -1.44 -0.66
CA TYR A 125 -3.68 -2.51 -0.59
C TYR A 125 -3.07 -3.70 0.12
N LEU A 126 -3.65 -4.08 1.25
CA LEU A 126 -3.31 -5.31 1.94
C LEU A 126 -4.36 -6.37 1.58
N ASN A 127 -3.91 -7.46 0.97
CA ASN A 127 -4.73 -8.62 0.66
C ASN A 127 -4.44 -9.72 1.67
N ASN A 128 -5.48 -10.34 2.16
CA ASN A 128 -5.40 -11.51 3.03
C ASN A 128 -5.68 -12.77 2.18
N ASP A 129 -4.64 -13.33 1.58
CA ASP A 129 -4.72 -14.56 0.77
C ASP A 129 -4.40 -15.80 1.61
#